data_e6f038a6cc52a144f2868a7483664f84
#
_entry.id   e6f038a6cc52a144f2868a7483664f84
#
_cell.length_a   1.000
_cell.length_b   1.000
_cell.length_c   1.000
_cell.angle_alpha   90.00
_cell.angle_beta   90.00
_cell.angle_gamma   90.00
#
_symmetry.space_group_name_H-M   'P 1'
#
loop_
_entity.id
_entity.type
_entity.pdbx_description
1 polymer ?
#
loop_
_entity_poly.entity_id
_entity_poly.type
_entity_poly.pdbx_seq_one_letter_code
_entity_poly.pdbx_strand_id
1 'polypeptide(L)'
;EDLEKAFREIFGQISTATDPDLSSSAASGSNVSRSEVGKYTAAYRPEDFWMGFVTADKIRADGTTYPDPAWAGQNTADKLKTISVSNRLVLSWSDKWESTKFKGGVPFKWASDESNLSSTQKLWLQMNVSGTDEGATMGQQRLDYIRGDVSLEGTDPSGYTLSKPFRQRKSIQGDIINSDVWYAGAPAGNSLLKGYAAFVRSNASRPAMLYVGGNDGMLHGFAASDGAEKIAYVPRGVIPRLNLLTDPQYNNKHKYYVDGSPMTGDVDMGVGIQDPDDPGYNATYTPGWRTLLVGTLGLGGK
;
A
#
# COMPACT_ATOMS: atom_id res chain seq x y z
N GLU A 1 -39.20 28.78 -8.90
CA GLU A 1 -39.58 27.50 -9.57
C GLU A 1 -38.52 27.04 -10.56
N ASP A 2 -38.03 27.90 -11.48
CA ASP A 2 -37.04 27.51 -12.48
C ASP A 2 -35.64 27.24 -11.90
N LEU A 3 -35.23 28.00 -10.89
CA LEU A 3 -33.93 27.81 -10.22
C LEU A 3 -33.91 26.53 -9.39
N GLU A 4 -34.99 26.22 -8.70
CA GLU A 4 -35.15 24.99 -7.91
C GLU A 4 -35.15 23.75 -8.83
N LYS A 5 -35.81 23.85 -9.98
CA LYS A 5 -35.81 22.79 -10.99
C LYS A 5 -34.42 22.58 -11.58
N ALA A 6 -33.69 23.64 -11.92
CA ALA A 6 -32.33 23.59 -12.40
C ALA A 6 -31.37 22.94 -11.37
N PHE A 7 -31.51 23.31 -10.08
CA PHE A 7 -30.74 22.65 -9.02
C PHE A 7 -31.09 21.18 -8.86
N ARG A 8 -32.35 20.78 -8.92
CA ARG A 8 -32.75 19.36 -8.88
C ARG A 8 -32.24 18.58 -10.07
N GLU A 9 -32.24 19.17 -11.27
CA GLU A 9 -31.67 18.53 -12.47
C GLU A 9 -30.12 18.37 -12.36
N ILE A 10 -29.43 19.43 -11.90
CA ILE A 10 -27.97 19.38 -11.70
C ILE A 10 -27.59 18.37 -10.60
N PHE A 11 -28.26 18.40 -9.45
CA PHE A 11 -28.03 17.41 -8.39
C PHE A 11 -28.45 16.00 -8.80
N GLY A 12 -29.50 15.85 -9.61
CA GLY A 12 -29.90 14.58 -10.19
C GLY A 12 -28.83 14.02 -11.16
N GLN A 13 -28.23 14.88 -11.97
CA GLN A 13 -27.12 14.48 -12.85
C GLN A 13 -25.83 14.17 -12.06
N ILE A 14 -25.55 14.90 -10.98
CA ILE A 14 -24.40 14.59 -10.10
C ILE A 14 -24.62 13.27 -9.34
N SER A 15 -25.86 12.97 -8.91
CA SER A 15 -26.17 11.73 -8.20
C SER A 15 -26.29 10.51 -9.12
N THR A 16 -26.48 10.71 -10.42
CA THR A 16 -26.49 9.65 -11.45
C THR A 16 -25.16 9.54 -12.21
N ALA A 17 -24.22 10.48 -11.99
CA ALA A 17 -22.84 10.29 -12.38
C ALA A 17 -22.23 9.20 -11.48
N THR A 18 -22.41 7.98 -11.91
CA THR A 18 -21.75 6.81 -11.35
C THR A 18 -20.25 6.97 -11.51
N ASP A 19 -19.57 6.89 -10.39
CA ASP A 19 -18.14 7.00 -10.14
C ASP A 19 -17.59 8.44 -10.00
N PRO A 20 -17.38 8.89 -8.76
CA PRO A 20 -16.38 9.91 -8.55
C PRO A 20 -15.01 9.28 -8.84
N ASP A 21 -14.45 9.53 -10.02
CA ASP A 21 -13.03 9.35 -10.31
C ASP A 21 -12.22 10.30 -9.41
N LEU A 22 -12.04 9.90 -8.17
CA LEU A 22 -11.39 10.69 -7.15
C LEU A 22 -9.92 10.33 -7.06
N SER A 23 -9.13 11.02 -7.79
CA SER A 23 -7.69 11.05 -7.92
C SER A 23 -7.12 10.24 -9.09
N SER A 24 -7.00 10.87 -10.24
CA SER A 24 -6.10 10.42 -11.28
C SER A 24 -4.74 11.04 -11.06
N SER A 25 -3.78 10.30 -10.52
CA SER A 25 -2.38 10.70 -10.61
C SER A 25 -1.79 10.15 -11.90
N ALA A 26 -1.43 11.03 -12.82
CA ALA A 26 -0.49 10.64 -13.86
C ALA A 26 0.83 10.31 -13.16
N ALA A 27 1.38 9.11 -13.34
CA ALA A 27 2.69 8.78 -12.83
C ALA A 27 3.73 9.62 -13.61
N SER A 28 3.96 10.83 -13.15
CA SER A 28 5.03 11.71 -13.61
C SER A 28 6.29 11.50 -12.78
N GLY A 29 6.69 10.23 -12.59
CA GLY A 29 8.04 9.95 -12.12
C GLY A 29 9.02 10.26 -13.24
N SER A 30 10.19 10.79 -12.91
CA SER A 30 11.32 11.04 -13.82
C SER A 30 11.79 9.80 -14.59
N ASN A 31 11.15 8.66 -14.43
CA ASN A 31 11.48 7.34 -14.95
C ASN A 31 10.44 6.81 -15.94
N VAL A 32 9.76 7.65 -16.69
CA VAL A 32 8.89 7.20 -17.77
C VAL A 32 9.78 6.67 -18.89
N SER A 33 9.75 5.37 -19.14
CA SER A 33 10.35 4.79 -20.35
C SER A 33 9.69 5.45 -21.56
N ARG A 34 10.51 5.98 -22.47
CA ARG A 34 10.00 6.64 -23.69
C ARG A 34 9.23 5.71 -24.62
N SER A 35 9.25 4.41 -24.38
CA SER A 35 8.63 3.40 -25.24
C SER A 35 7.27 2.90 -24.76
N GLU A 36 6.91 3.07 -23.46
CA GLU A 36 5.64 2.62 -22.93
C GLU A 36 5.15 3.56 -21.82
N VAL A 37 4.39 4.56 -22.21
CA VAL A 37 3.79 5.48 -21.24
C VAL A 37 2.50 4.85 -20.71
N GLY A 38 2.52 4.42 -19.45
CA GLY A 38 1.33 3.98 -18.72
C GLY A 38 0.77 5.10 -17.85
N LYS A 39 -0.54 5.16 -17.73
CA LYS A 39 -1.24 5.95 -16.72
C LYS A 39 -1.76 4.99 -15.66
N TYR A 40 -1.42 5.22 -14.41
CA TYR A 40 -1.91 4.45 -13.27
C TYR A 40 -2.79 5.34 -12.40
N THR A 41 -4.01 4.88 -12.11
CA THR A 41 -4.98 5.68 -11.37
C THR A 41 -5.41 4.91 -10.12
N ALA A 42 -5.27 5.55 -8.97
CA ALA A 42 -5.85 5.07 -7.72
C ALA A 42 -7.30 5.55 -7.61
N ALA A 43 -8.16 4.69 -7.12
CA ALA A 43 -9.56 5.01 -6.86
C ALA A 43 -10.08 4.23 -5.64
N TYR A 44 -11.25 4.65 -5.13
CA TYR A 44 -11.92 3.95 -4.04
C TYR A 44 -13.44 4.07 -4.18
N ARG A 45 -14.17 3.14 -3.53
CA ARG A 45 -15.64 3.10 -3.49
C ARG A 45 -16.12 2.96 -2.04
N PRO A 46 -16.59 4.03 -1.41
CA PRO A 46 -17.11 3.98 -0.04
C PRO A 46 -18.33 3.05 0.09
N GLU A 47 -19.21 3.04 -0.92
CA GLU A 47 -20.42 2.21 -1.01
C GLU A 47 -20.09 0.71 -1.07
N ASP A 48 -18.91 0.33 -1.56
CA ASP A 48 -18.39 -1.03 -1.59
C ASP A 48 -17.51 -1.34 -0.36
N PHE A 49 -17.93 -0.89 0.83
CA PHE A 49 -17.23 -1.11 2.10
C PHE A 49 -15.81 -0.52 2.14
N TRP A 50 -15.63 0.67 1.56
CA TRP A 50 -14.35 1.34 1.45
C TRP A 50 -13.31 0.51 0.68
N MET A 51 -13.72 -0.02 -0.47
CA MET A 51 -12.84 -0.72 -1.38
C MET A 51 -11.95 0.25 -2.14
N GLY A 52 -10.64 0.00 -2.17
CA GLY A 52 -9.69 0.70 -3.03
C GLY A 52 -9.14 -0.19 -4.14
N PHE A 53 -8.63 0.45 -5.19
CA PHE A 53 -7.97 -0.25 -6.30
C PHE A 53 -7.10 0.70 -7.13
N VAL A 54 -6.20 0.11 -7.91
CA VAL A 54 -5.43 0.82 -8.94
C VAL A 54 -5.80 0.23 -10.30
N THR A 55 -5.96 1.09 -11.29
CA THR A 55 -6.13 0.71 -12.70
C THR A 55 -4.93 1.14 -13.51
N ALA A 56 -4.74 0.54 -14.69
CA ALA A 56 -3.70 0.90 -15.64
C ALA A 56 -4.28 1.14 -17.03
N ASP A 57 -3.87 2.24 -17.63
CA ASP A 57 -4.17 2.60 -19.00
C ASP A 57 -2.88 2.80 -19.80
N LYS A 58 -2.94 2.55 -21.10
CA LYS A 58 -1.94 2.95 -22.09
C LYS A 58 -2.32 4.28 -22.70
N ILE A 59 -1.33 5.08 -23.06
CA ILE A 59 -1.52 6.39 -23.74
C ILE A 59 -1.17 6.25 -25.21
N ARG A 60 -2.10 6.62 -26.10
CA ARG A 60 -1.85 6.66 -27.55
C ARG A 60 -1.05 7.90 -27.94
N ALA A 61 -0.52 7.90 -29.15
CA ALA A 61 0.23 9.02 -29.69
C ALA A 61 -0.60 10.34 -29.79
N ASP A 62 -1.92 10.21 -29.89
CA ASP A 62 -2.86 11.35 -29.90
C ASP A 62 -3.23 11.85 -28.49
N GLY A 63 -2.67 11.22 -27.42
CA GLY A 63 -2.93 11.56 -26.04
C GLY A 63 -4.16 10.88 -25.43
N THR A 64 -4.94 10.11 -26.20
CA THR A 64 -6.07 9.34 -25.66
C THR A 64 -5.59 8.12 -24.88
N THR A 65 -6.38 7.68 -23.90
CA THR A 65 -6.06 6.51 -23.08
C THR A 65 -6.96 5.32 -23.43
N TYR A 66 -6.50 4.12 -23.12
CA TYR A 66 -7.26 2.88 -23.17
C TYR A 66 -6.74 1.90 -22.13
N PRO A 67 -7.58 0.98 -21.59
CA PRO A 67 -7.15 0.01 -20.59
C PRO A 67 -5.92 -0.76 -21.05
N ASP A 68 -4.93 -0.93 -20.15
CA ASP A 68 -3.74 -1.73 -20.47
C ASP A 68 -4.13 -3.20 -20.69
N PRO A 69 -3.93 -3.77 -21.89
CA PRO A 69 -4.31 -5.16 -22.17
C PRO A 69 -3.57 -6.17 -21.27
N ALA A 70 -2.39 -5.85 -20.79
CA ALA A 70 -1.61 -6.70 -19.89
C ALA A 70 -2.28 -6.91 -18.52
N TRP A 71 -3.16 -5.99 -18.12
CA TRP A 71 -3.96 -6.12 -16.90
C TRP A 71 -5.27 -6.91 -17.12
N ALA A 72 -5.57 -7.31 -18.36
CA ALA A 72 -6.71 -8.16 -18.74
C ALA A 72 -8.07 -7.61 -18.26
N GLY A 73 -8.24 -6.28 -18.24
CA GLY A 73 -9.47 -5.62 -17.79
C GLY A 73 -9.71 -5.70 -16.28
N GLN A 74 -8.71 -6.10 -15.51
CA GLN A 74 -8.78 -6.20 -14.05
C GLN A 74 -8.05 -5.03 -13.40
N ASN A 75 -8.45 -4.70 -12.16
CA ASN A 75 -7.73 -3.80 -11.28
C ASN A 75 -6.97 -4.57 -10.19
N THR A 76 -6.22 -3.87 -9.33
CA THR A 76 -5.44 -4.50 -8.25
C THR A 76 -6.30 -5.24 -7.23
N ALA A 77 -7.50 -4.73 -6.92
CA ALA A 77 -8.43 -5.40 -6.02
C ALA A 77 -8.93 -6.74 -6.58
N ASP A 78 -9.16 -6.82 -7.90
CA ASP A 78 -9.53 -8.08 -8.56
C ASP A 78 -8.38 -9.08 -8.56
N LYS A 79 -7.16 -8.60 -8.79
CA LYS A 79 -5.95 -9.44 -8.71
C LYS A 79 -5.75 -10.01 -7.32
N LEU A 80 -5.96 -9.19 -6.27
CA LEU A 80 -5.83 -9.61 -4.88
C LEU A 80 -6.82 -10.71 -4.48
N LYS A 81 -8.04 -10.74 -5.05
CA LYS A 81 -9.02 -11.81 -4.80
C LYS A 81 -8.51 -13.20 -5.23
N THR A 82 -7.58 -13.25 -6.17
CA THR A 82 -7.05 -14.52 -6.71
C THR A 82 -5.83 -15.03 -5.95
N ILE A 83 -5.25 -14.24 -5.06
CA ILE A 83 -4.06 -14.61 -4.29
C ILE A 83 -4.49 -15.28 -2.98
N SER A 84 -4.00 -16.48 -2.73
CA SER A 84 -4.16 -17.11 -1.41
C SER A 84 -3.47 -16.29 -0.33
N VAL A 85 -4.13 -16.10 0.81
CA VAL A 85 -3.60 -15.35 1.99
C VAL A 85 -2.24 -15.88 2.42
N SER A 86 -2.01 -17.19 2.34
CA SER A 86 -0.73 -17.81 2.67
C SER A 86 0.41 -17.39 1.73
N ASN A 87 0.09 -17.07 0.48
CA ASN A 87 1.06 -16.71 -0.55
C ASN A 87 1.35 -15.19 -0.59
N ARG A 88 0.56 -14.36 0.11
CA ARG A 88 0.85 -12.93 0.21
C ARG A 88 2.12 -12.68 1.02
N LEU A 89 3.06 -11.95 0.43
CA LEU A 89 4.24 -11.45 1.12
C LEU A 89 3.88 -10.14 1.85
N VAL A 90 3.45 -10.28 3.11
CA VAL A 90 3.17 -9.14 3.97
C VAL A 90 4.26 -9.04 5.03
N LEU A 91 4.95 -7.91 5.08
CA LEU A 91 6.03 -7.62 6.00
C LEU A 91 5.61 -6.55 7.02
N SER A 92 6.35 -6.46 8.11
CA SER A 92 6.20 -5.44 9.13
C SER A 92 7.53 -5.19 9.84
N TRP A 93 7.51 -4.38 10.87
CA TRP A 93 8.63 -4.12 11.76
C TRP A 93 8.29 -4.53 13.19
N SER A 94 9.09 -5.44 13.76
CA SER A 94 8.96 -5.84 15.16
C SER A 94 9.68 -4.84 16.08
N ASP A 95 8.98 -4.39 17.11
CA ASP A 95 9.56 -3.56 18.18
C ASP A 95 10.08 -4.38 19.37
N LYS A 96 10.20 -5.70 19.21
CA LYS A 96 10.90 -6.53 20.19
C LYS A 96 12.33 -6.06 20.34
N TRP A 97 12.71 -5.79 21.59
CA TRP A 97 14.08 -5.43 21.91
C TRP A 97 14.96 -6.69 22.03
N GLU A 98 16.03 -6.76 21.27
CA GLU A 98 17.01 -7.86 21.31
C GLU A 98 18.37 -7.32 21.71
N SER A 99 18.73 -7.51 22.97
CA SER A 99 20.02 -7.10 23.54
C SER A 99 20.38 -5.63 23.37
N THR A 100 20.70 -5.19 22.15
CA THR A 100 21.18 -3.83 21.85
C THR A 100 20.37 -3.10 20.75
N LYS A 101 19.41 -3.76 20.12
CA LYS A 101 18.63 -3.21 19.00
C LYS A 101 17.23 -3.80 18.93
N PHE A 102 16.36 -3.15 18.19
CA PHE A 102 15.10 -3.74 17.79
C PHE A 102 15.32 -4.89 16.81
N LYS A 103 14.46 -5.91 16.86
CA LYS A 103 14.46 -7.05 15.93
C LYS A 103 14.36 -6.61 14.47
N GLY A 104 13.53 -5.60 14.19
CA GLY A 104 13.43 -5.00 12.87
C GLY A 104 12.44 -5.68 11.94
N GLY A 105 12.79 -5.80 10.65
CA GLY A 105 11.93 -6.34 9.60
C GLY A 105 11.56 -7.80 9.83
N VAL A 106 10.26 -8.10 9.82
CA VAL A 106 9.70 -9.44 10.06
C VAL A 106 8.51 -9.71 9.15
N PRO A 107 8.15 -10.97 8.89
CA PRO A 107 6.85 -11.30 8.32
C PRO A 107 5.71 -10.82 9.22
N PHE A 108 4.68 -10.21 8.64
CA PHE A 108 3.45 -9.88 9.36
C PHE A 108 2.59 -11.15 9.48
N LYS A 109 3.04 -12.07 10.34
CA LYS A 109 2.41 -13.36 10.62
C LYS A 109 2.38 -13.60 12.13
N TRP A 110 1.31 -14.25 12.58
CA TRP A 110 1.23 -14.69 13.97
C TRP A 110 2.27 -15.79 14.24
N ALA A 111 2.93 -15.68 15.38
CA ALA A 111 3.77 -16.73 15.96
C ALA A 111 3.45 -16.83 17.44
N SER A 112 3.50 -18.05 18.00
CA SER A 112 3.24 -18.27 19.45
C SER A 112 4.26 -17.56 20.32
N ASP A 113 5.49 -17.45 19.83
CA ASP A 113 6.58 -16.67 20.42
C ASP A 113 6.69 -15.26 19.80
N GLU A 114 7.79 -14.59 20.04
CA GLU A 114 8.10 -13.28 19.44
C GLU A 114 9.05 -13.36 18.23
N SER A 115 9.01 -14.46 17.50
CA SER A 115 9.82 -14.62 16.29
C SER A 115 9.41 -13.63 15.18
N ASN A 116 8.16 -13.15 15.19
CA ASN A 116 7.64 -12.11 14.31
C ASN A 116 7.33 -10.84 15.11
N LEU A 117 6.09 -10.67 15.53
CA LEU A 117 5.64 -9.51 16.29
C LEU A 117 5.99 -9.63 17.76
N SER A 118 6.26 -8.50 18.44
CA SER A 118 6.44 -8.47 19.89
C SER A 118 5.15 -8.79 20.65
N SER A 119 5.26 -9.10 21.94
CA SER A 119 4.11 -9.30 22.83
C SER A 119 3.18 -8.08 22.83
N THR A 120 3.73 -6.87 22.85
CA THR A 120 2.96 -5.62 22.80
C THR A 120 2.19 -5.48 21.50
N GLN A 121 2.81 -5.76 20.35
CA GLN A 121 2.14 -5.70 19.06
C GLN A 121 1.03 -6.75 18.95
N LYS A 122 1.25 -7.95 19.48
CA LYS A 122 0.22 -8.98 19.55
C LYS A 122 -0.93 -8.58 20.48
N LEU A 123 -0.64 -7.96 21.63
CA LEU A 123 -1.67 -7.46 22.54
C LEU A 123 -2.59 -6.43 21.86
N TRP A 124 -2.07 -5.50 21.07
CA TRP A 124 -2.91 -4.56 20.32
C TRP A 124 -3.89 -5.25 19.37
N LEU A 125 -3.48 -6.35 18.74
CA LEU A 125 -4.35 -7.15 17.88
C LEU A 125 -5.37 -8.00 18.68
N GLN A 126 -5.08 -8.31 19.96
CA GLN A 126 -6.00 -9.03 20.83
C GLN A 126 -7.14 -8.13 21.32
N MET A 127 -6.91 -6.82 21.41
CA MET A 127 -7.92 -5.87 21.89
C MET A 127 -9.07 -5.75 20.89
N ASN A 128 -10.31 -5.75 21.38
CA ASN A 128 -11.46 -5.35 20.59
C ASN A 128 -11.57 -3.81 20.54
N VAL A 129 -12.58 -3.31 19.83
CA VAL A 129 -12.81 -1.87 19.67
C VAL A 129 -13.16 -1.13 20.98
N SER A 130 -13.56 -1.85 22.02
CA SER A 130 -13.81 -1.31 23.37
C SER A 130 -12.60 -1.40 24.29
N GLY A 131 -11.46 -1.92 23.80
CA GLY A 131 -10.24 -2.07 24.59
C GLY A 131 -10.22 -3.31 25.50
N THR A 132 -11.09 -4.30 25.27
CA THR A 132 -11.07 -5.58 25.98
C THR A 132 -10.15 -6.55 25.29
N ASP A 133 -9.28 -7.22 26.06
CA ASP A 133 -8.44 -8.31 25.56
C ASP A 133 -9.28 -9.57 25.32
N GLU A 134 -9.35 -10.03 24.08
CA GLU A 134 -10.07 -11.23 23.65
C GLU A 134 -9.13 -12.44 23.45
N GLY A 135 -7.87 -12.28 23.80
CA GLY A 135 -6.88 -13.34 23.81
C GLY A 135 -6.20 -13.62 22.47
N ALA A 136 -5.20 -14.48 22.51
CA ALA A 136 -4.29 -14.75 21.40
C ALA A 136 -4.98 -15.32 20.16
N THR A 137 -6.00 -16.15 20.32
CA THR A 137 -6.76 -16.71 19.17
C THR A 137 -7.43 -15.62 18.37
N MET A 138 -8.12 -14.69 19.04
CA MET A 138 -8.78 -13.56 18.36
C MET A 138 -7.75 -12.60 17.76
N GLY A 139 -6.62 -12.37 18.45
CA GLY A 139 -5.51 -11.58 17.91
C GLY A 139 -4.95 -12.14 16.60
N GLN A 140 -4.74 -13.47 16.55
CA GLN A 140 -4.34 -14.16 15.33
C GLN A 140 -5.38 -14.04 14.23
N GLN A 141 -6.66 -14.26 14.54
CA GLN A 141 -7.75 -14.14 13.58
C GLN A 141 -7.85 -12.73 12.97
N ARG A 142 -7.65 -11.68 13.79
CA ARG A 142 -7.57 -10.29 13.27
C ARG A 142 -6.38 -10.07 12.37
N LEU A 143 -5.22 -10.59 12.74
CA LEU A 143 -4.03 -10.51 11.89
C LEU A 143 -4.29 -11.20 10.54
N ASP A 144 -4.88 -12.39 10.55
CA ASP A 144 -5.19 -13.14 9.34
C ASP A 144 -6.24 -12.41 8.49
N TYR A 145 -7.28 -11.80 9.12
CA TYR A 145 -8.22 -10.92 8.44
C TYR A 145 -7.52 -9.73 7.76
N ILE A 146 -6.62 -9.04 8.45
CA ILE A 146 -5.84 -7.92 7.88
C ILE A 146 -5.02 -8.41 6.69
N ARG A 147 -4.45 -9.60 6.76
CA ARG A 147 -3.75 -10.25 5.66
C ARG A 147 -4.65 -10.65 4.50
N GLY A 148 -5.98 -10.66 4.66
CA GLY A 148 -6.95 -10.94 3.61
C GLY A 148 -7.80 -12.18 3.82
N ASP A 149 -7.77 -12.82 4.99
CA ASP A 149 -8.70 -13.91 5.30
C ASP A 149 -10.11 -13.35 5.46
N VAL A 150 -11.05 -13.92 4.71
CA VAL A 150 -12.46 -13.53 4.71
C VAL A 150 -13.33 -14.54 5.47
N SER A 151 -12.73 -15.58 6.04
CA SER A 151 -13.46 -16.70 6.64
C SER A 151 -14.33 -16.30 7.82
N LEU A 152 -13.98 -15.24 8.54
CA LEU A 152 -14.70 -14.72 9.72
C LEU A 152 -15.50 -13.45 9.43
N GLU A 153 -15.64 -13.06 8.18
CA GLU A 153 -16.49 -11.93 7.81
C GLU A 153 -17.98 -12.28 7.99
N GLY A 154 -18.71 -11.39 8.64
CA GLY A 154 -20.17 -11.44 8.69
C GLY A 154 -20.80 -10.86 7.43
N THR A 155 -22.08 -10.57 7.51
CA THR A 155 -22.85 -9.94 6.41
C THR A 155 -23.50 -8.67 6.95
N ASP A 156 -23.19 -7.53 6.30
CA ASP A 156 -23.80 -6.25 6.66
C ASP A 156 -25.27 -6.22 6.21
N PRO A 157 -26.20 -5.57 6.95
CA PRO A 157 -26.01 -4.91 8.26
C PRO A 157 -26.26 -5.82 9.48
N SER A 158 -26.75 -7.04 9.34
CA SER A 158 -27.28 -7.82 10.46
C SER A 158 -26.74 -9.26 10.59
N GLY A 159 -25.90 -9.70 9.65
CA GLY A 159 -25.37 -11.06 9.62
C GLY A 159 -24.07 -11.26 10.41
N TYR A 160 -23.80 -10.43 11.43
CA TYR A 160 -22.65 -10.58 12.32
C TYR A 160 -23.02 -11.50 13.50
N THR A 161 -22.18 -12.50 13.75
CA THR A 161 -22.36 -13.50 14.81
C THR A 161 -21.04 -13.72 15.55
N LEU A 162 -21.08 -14.49 16.66
CA LEU A 162 -19.85 -14.88 17.37
C LEU A 162 -18.89 -15.69 16.49
N SER A 163 -19.41 -16.45 15.50
CA SER A 163 -18.60 -17.21 14.54
C SER A 163 -18.21 -16.40 13.29
N LYS A 164 -18.81 -15.24 13.08
CA LYS A 164 -18.58 -14.31 11.95
C LYS A 164 -18.55 -12.88 12.48
N PRO A 165 -17.58 -12.53 13.34
CA PRO A 165 -17.61 -11.27 14.07
C PRO A 165 -17.03 -10.09 13.28
N PHE A 166 -16.33 -10.33 12.15
CA PHE A 166 -15.57 -9.29 11.47
C PHE A 166 -16.38 -8.61 10.38
N ARG A 167 -16.04 -7.33 10.16
CA ARG A 167 -16.60 -6.49 9.11
C ARG A 167 -16.55 -7.19 7.75
N GLN A 168 -17.64 -7.11 6.99
CA GLN A 168 -17.66 -7.47 5.58
C GLN A 168 -16.81 -6.52 4.74
N ARG A 169 -16.08 -7.05 3.75
CA ARG A 169 -15.34 -6.29 2.75
C ARG A 169 -15.74 -6.74 1.35
N LYS A 170 -15.73 -5.81 0.39
CA LYS A 170 -15.88 -6.14 -1.04
C LYS A 170 -14.53 -6.56 -1.64
N SER A 171 -13.46 -6.03 -1.10
CA SER A 171 -12.08 -6.33 -1.43
C SER A 171 -11.23 -6.32 -0.18
N ILE A 172 -10.12 -7.05 -0.20
CA ILE A 172 -9.09 -7.01 0.84
C ILE A 172 -8.17 -5.80 0.71
N GLN A 173 -8.22 -5.07 -0.41
CA GLN A 173 -7.57 -3.78 -0.59
C GLN A 173 -8.49 -2.69 -0.07
N GLY A 174 -8.01 -1.94 0.92
CA GLY A 174 -8.71 -0.79 1.46
C GLY A 174 -8.63 0.43 0.56
N ASP A 175 -9.45 1.41 0.87
CA ASP A 175 -9.53 2.66 0.12
C ASP A 175 -8.19 3.38 0.03
N ILE A 176 -8.00 4.05 -1.10
CA ILE A 176 -6.84 4.88 -1.41
C ILE A 176 -7.36 6.31 -1.60
N ILE A 177 -7.23 7.15 -0.56
CA ILE A 177 -7.81 8.50 -0.56
C ILE A 177 -6.76 9.56 -0.90
N ASN A 178 -5.72 9.71 -0.08
CA ASN A 178 -4.71 10.76 -0.24
C ASN A 178 -3.36 10.23 -0.76
N SER A 179 -3.23 8.92 -1.00
CA SER A 179 -2.02 8.33 -1.54
C SER A 179 -2.06 8.31 -3.06
N ASP A 180 -1.08 8.93 -3.68
CA ASP A 180 -0.82 8.78 -5.12
C ASP A 180 -0.10 7.46 -5.42
N VAL A 181 -0.28 6.96 -6.64
CA VAL A 181 0.47 5.81 -7.14
C VAL A 181 1.86 6.24 -7.54
N TRP A 182 2.89 5.65 -6.92
CA TRP A 182 4.28 5.90 -7.27
C TRP A 182 4.83 4.79 -8.17
N TYR A 183 5.28 5.16 -9.36
CA TYR A 183 5.94 4.25 -10.29
C TYR A 183 7.45 4.19 -10.02
N ALA A 184 7.98 3.00 -9.79
CA ALA A 184 9.39 2.74 -9.54
C ALA A 184 9.94 1.76 -10.60
N GLY A 185 10.49 2.29 -11.68
CA GLY A 185 11.17 1.55 -12.74
C GLY A 185 12.66 1.29 -12.43
N ALA A 186 13.41 0.89 -13.46
CA ALA A 186 14.86 0.83 -13.40
C ALA A 186 15.45 2.22 -13.08
N PRO A 187 16.58 2.30 -12.35
CA PRO A 187 17.21 3.57 -12.08
C PRO A 187 17.67 4.22 -13.40
N ALA A 188 17.34 5.49 -13.57
CA ALA A 188 17.61 6.24 -14.80
C ALA A 188 18.27 7.61 -14.53
N GLY A 189 18.74 7.82 -13.32
CA GLY A 189 19.45 9.06 -12.94
C GLY A 189 20.76 9.22 -13.69
N ASN A 190 21.23 10.45 -13.71
CA ASN A 190 22.51 10.84 -14.33
C ASN A 190 23.43 11.44 -13.25
N SER A 191 23.85 10.63 -12.31
CA SER A 191 24.79 11.04 -11.27
C SER A 191 26.23 10.77 -11.71
N LEU A 192 27.09 11.75 -11.50
CA LEU A 192 28.55 11.63 -11.71
C LEU A 192 29.25 11.00 -10.49
N LEU A 193 28.53 10.71 -9.42
CA LEU A 193 29.09 10.11 -8.22
C LEU A 193 29.62 8.70 -8.47
N LYS A 194 30.67 8.35 -7.75
CA LYS A 194 31.36 7.07 -7.85
C LYS A 194 30.40 5.89 -7.77
N GLY A 195 30.48 4.98 -8.74
CA GLY A 195 29.71 3.74 -8.77
C GLY A 195 28.28 3.85 -9.27
N TYR A 196 27.68 5.05 -9.41
CA TYR A 196 26.28 5.17 -9.81
C TYR A 196 26.00 4.63 -11.22
N ALA A 197 26.86 4.91 -12.19
CA ALA A 197 26.70 4.36 -13.54
C ALA A 197 26.75 2.82 -13.59
N ALA A 198 27.51 2.18 -12.70
CA ALA A 198 27.52 0.73 -12.55
C ALA A 198 26.21 0.22 -11.94
N PHE A 199 25.68 0.91 -10.91
CA PHE A 199 24.40 0.63 -10.30
C PHE A 199 23.25 0.71 -11.31
N VAL A 200 23.21 1.75 -12.15
CA VAL A 200 22.20 1.89 -13.23
C VAL A 200 22.27 0.71 -14.19
N ARG A 201 23.47 0.35 -14.68
CA ARG A 201 23.65 -0.77 -15.60
C ARG A 201 23.23 -2.11 -14.98
N SER A 202 23.60 -2.37 -13.74
CA SER A 202 23.25 -3.64 -13.06
C SER A 202 21.77 -3.78 -12.73
N ASN A 203 21.01 -2.68 -12.72
CA ASN A 203 19.58 -2.64 -12.46
C ASN A 203 18.74 -2.26 -13.70
N ALA A 204 19.33 -2.26 -14.89
CA ALA A 204 18.63 -1.84 -16.11
C ALA A 204 17.41 -2.68 -16.47
N SER A 205 17.39 -3.96 -16.07
CA SER A 205 16.29 -4.90 -16.28
C SER A 205 15.37 -5.07 -15.04
N ARG A 206 15.50 -4.20 -14.03
CA ARG A 206 14.66 -4.27 -12.83
C ARG A 206 13.19 -4.13 -13.20
N PRO A 207 12.31 -5.10 -12.81
CA PRO A 207 10.88 -5.00 -13.04
C PRO A 207 10.32 -3.74 -12.39
N ALA A 208 9.46 -3.03 -13.11
CA ALA A 208 8.80 -1.85 -12.61
C ALA A 208 7.72 -2.22 -11.58
N MET A 209 7.64 -1.41 -10.54
CA MET A 209 6.67 -1.55 -9.45
C MET A 209 5.82 -0.31 -9.30
N LEU A 210 4.60 -0.50 -8.83
CA LEU A 210 3.70 0.55 -8.39
C LEU A 210 3.57 0.46 -6.87
N TYR A 211 3.81 1.57 -6.19
CA TYR A 211 3.63 1.64 -4.74
C TYR A 211 2.50 2.60 -4.42
N VAL A 212 1.65 2.22 -3.45
CA VAL A 212 0.52 3.04 -3.01
C VAL A 212 0.13 2.69 -1.58
N GLY A 213 -0.22 3.69 -0.79
CA GLY A 213 -0.75 3.49 0.55
C GLY A 213 -2.23 3.15 0.53
N GLY A 214 -2.69 2.29 1.43
CA GLY A 214 -4.08 1.89 1.60
C GLY A 214 -4.56 2.02 3.05
N ASN A 215 -5.84 2.33 3.22
CA ASN A 215 -6.46 2.45 4.54
C ASN A 215 -6.89 1.08 5.13
N ASP A 216 -6.44 -0.02 4.52
CA ASP A 216 -6.38 -1.36 5.13
C ASP A 216 -5.15 -1.55 6.03
N GLY A 217 -4.34 -0.50 6.20
CA GLY A 217 -3.15 -0.50 7.04
C GLY A 217 -1.85 -0.89 6.33
N MET A 218 -1.83 -0.90 4.99
CA MET A 218 -0.68 -1.38 4.23
C MET A 218 -0.16 -0.36 3.21
N LEU A 219 1.14 -0.36 3.01
CA LEU A 219 1.78 0.13 1.80
C LEU A 219 1.90 -1.06 0.83
N HIS A 220 1.20 -0.99 -0.28
CA HIS A 220 1.20 -2.03 -1.30
C HIS A 220 2.26 -1.79 -2.36
N GLY A 221 2.83 -2.88 -2.89
CA GLY A 221 3.69 -2.90 -4.06
C GLY A 221 3.17 -3.89 -5.10
N PHE A 222 2.71 -3.35 -6.22
CA PHE A 222 2.18 -4.13 -7.35
C PHE A 222 3.18 -4.13 -8.50
N ALA A 223 3.23 -5.20 -9.28
CA ALA A 223 3.96 -5.19 -10.55
C ALA A 223 3.26 -4.26 -11.54
N ALA A 224 4.00 -3.33 -12.14
CA ALA A 224 3.44 -2.43 -13.14
C ALA A 224 2.99 -3.18 -14.42
N SER A 225 3.57 -4.35 -14.68
CA SER A 225 3.30 -5.16 -15.87
C SER A 225 1.90 -5.78 -15.90
N ASP A 226 1.33 -6.13 -14.74
CA ASP A 226 0.09 -6.90 -14.67
C ASP A 226 -0.81 -6.59 -13.46
N GLY A 227 -0.39 -5.67 -12.59
CA GLY A 227 -1.12 -5.30 -11.38
C GLY A 227 -1.11 -6.33 -10.25
N ALA A 228 -0.34 -7.41 -10.36
CA ALA A 228 -0.25 -8.41 -9.31
C ALA A 228 0.54 -7.89 -8.10
N GLU A 229 0.02 -8.08 -6.89
CA GLU A 229 0.75 -7.73 -5.66
C GLU A 229 2.01 -8.57 -5.51
N LYS A 230 3.13 -7.92 -5.28
CA LYS A 230 4.43 -8.57 -5.01
C LYS A 230 4.85 -8.44 -3.56
N ILE A 231 4.41 -7.39 -2.88
CA ILE A 231 4.71 -7.13 -1.48
C ILE A 231 3.64 -6.20 -0.89
N ALA A 232 3.35 -6.38 0.38
CA ALA A 232 2.67 -5.38 1.21
C ALA A 232 3.48 -5.16 2.49
N TYR A 233 3.40 -3.96 3.06
CA TYR A 233 4.10 -3.61 4.28
C TYR A 233 3.15 -2.93 5.26
N VAL A 234 3.06 -3.49 6.47
CA VAL A 234 2.31 -2.92 7.59
C VAL A 234 3.27 -2.10 8.44
N PRO A 235 3.19 -0.77 8.43
CA PRO A 235 4.04 0.07 9.27
C PRO A 235 3.75 -0.16 10.76
N ARG A 236 4.81 -0.18 11.57
CA ARG A 236 4.67 -0.35 13.03
C ARG A 236 3.68 0.65 13.65
N GLY A 237 3.68 1.89 13.17
CA GLY A 237 2.84 2.97 13.74
C GLY A 237 1.34 2.76 13.60
N VAL A 238 0.87 1.92 12.67
CA VAL A 238 -0.57 1.64 12.48
C VAL A 238 -1.04 0.42 13.27
N ILE A 239 -0.14 -0.48 13.71
CA ILE A 239 -0.50 -1.74 14.37
C ILE A 239 -1.41 -1.53 15.59
N PRO A 240 -1.23 -0.49 16.45
CA PRO A 240 -2.10 -0.27 17.61
C PRO A 240 -3.58 -0.06 17.29
N ARG A 241 -3.92 0.24 16.04
CA ARG A 241 -5.28 0.57 15.60
C ARG A 241 -5.84 -0.39 14.55
N LEU A 242 -5.08 -1.41 14.15
CA LEU A 242 -5.52 -2.35 13.11
C LEU A 242 -6.73 -3.20 13.54
N ASN A 243 -6.93 -3.39 14.86
CA ASN A 243 -8.12 -4.05 15.40
C ASN A 243 -9.42 -3.34 14.99
N LEU A 244 -9.38 -2.01 14.79
CA LEU A 244 -10.55 -1.23 14.37
C LEU A 244 -11.03 -1.60 12.96
N LEU A 245 -10.16 -2.12 12.11
CA LEU A 245 -10.51 -2.59 10.76
C LEU A 245 -11.50 -3.76 10.79
N THR A 246 -11.57 -4.51 11.89
CA THR A 246 -12.48 -5.65 12.04
C THR A 246 -13.85 -5.26 12.59
N ASP A 247 -14.05 -4.00 13.03
CA ASP A 247 -15.30 -3.50 13.59
C ASP A 247 -16.43 -3.58 12.54
N PRO A 248 -17.54 -4.29 12.79
CA PRO A 248 -18.73 -4.23 11.94
C PRO A 248 -19.25 -2.83 11.65
N GLN A 249 -19.00 -1.88 12.56
CA GLN A 249 -19.41 -0.48 12.41
C GLN A 249 -18.37 0.39 11.69
N TYR A 250 -17.27 -0.18 11.20
CA TYR A 250 -16.19 0.57 10.57
C TYR A 250 -16.66 1.43 9.39
N ASN A 251 -17.63 0.96 8.60
CA ASN A 251 -18.14 1.72 7.46
C ASN A 251 -18.67 3.11 7.83
N ASN A 252 -19.17 3.27 9.08
CA ASN A 252 -19.62 4.54 9.65
C ASN A 252 -18.55 5.25 10.48
N LYS A 253 -17.40 4.62 10.70
CA LYS A 253 -16.30 5.09 11.57
C LYS A 253 -14.95 5.01 10.89
N HIS A 254 -14.94 5.18 9.57
CA HIS A 254 -13.74 5.09 8.74
C HIS A 254 -12.53 5.80 9.37
N LYS A 255 -11.35 5.20 9.22
CA LYS A 255 -10.07 5.70 9.74
C LYS A 255 -8.99 5.66 8.66
N TYR A 256 -8.09 6.63 8.72
CA TYR A 256 -6.90 6.65 7.89
C TYR A 256 -5.78 5.83 8.54
N TYR A 257 -4.99 5.13 7.72
CA TYR A 257 -3.84 4.31 8.15
C TYR A 257 -2.58 4.64 7.36
N VAL A 258 -2.41 4.11 6.15
CA VAL A 258 -1.29 4.42 5.27
C VAL A 258 -1.85 5.29 4.14
N ASP A 259 -1.99 6.57 4.44
CA ASP A 259 -2.78 7.51 3.63
C ASP A 259 -1.91 8.52 2.89
N GLY A 260 -0.60 8.43 3.02
CA GLY A 260 0.33 9.34 2.32
C GLY A 260 0.98 8.69 1.11
N SER A 261 1.32 9.51 0.13
CA SER A 261 1.99 9.07 -1.10
C SER A 261 3.40 8.55 -0.80
N PRO A 262 3.77 7.36 -1.31
CA PRO A 262 5.14 6.88 -1.25
C PRO A 262 6.03 7.55 -2.30
N MET A 263 7.35 7.39 -2.15
CA MET A 263 8.34 7.80 -3.13
C MET A 263 9.55 6.89 -3.12
N THR A 264 10.28 6.82 -4.22
CA THR A 264 11.58 6.13 -4.27
C THR A 264 12.69 7.10 -4.65
N GLY A 265 13.90 6.82 -4.16
CA GLY A 265 15.10 7.56 -4.53
C GLY A 265 16.33 6.67 -4.42
N ASP A 266 17.32 6.95 -5.27
CA ASP A 266 18.60 6.24 -5.21
C ASP A 266 19.51 6.95 -4.21
N VAL A 267 20.02 6.18 -3.25
CA VAL A 267 20.85 6.66 -2.16
C VAL A 267 22.12 5.85 -2.09
N ASP A 268 23.25 6.50 -1.90
CA ASP A 268 24.51 5.84 -1.65
C ASP A 268 24.70 5.60 -0.14
N MET A 269 24.68 4.32 0.25
CA MET A 269 24.89 3.83 1.61
C MET A 269 26.28 3.19 1.75
N GLY A 270 27.25 3.65 0.97
CA GLY A 270 28.63 3.13 0.97
C GLY A 270 29.38 3.38 2.26
N VAL A 271 30.59 2.90 2.31
CA VAL A 271 31.49 3.03 3.46
C VAL A 271 32.78 3.72 3.06
N GLY A 272 33.40 4.43 4.00
CA GLY A 272 34.59 5.23 3.78
C GLY A 272 34.27 6.73 3.78
N ILE A 273 35.15 7.53 3.18
CA ILE A 273 34.95 8.99 3.05
C ILE A 273 33.93 9.24 1.95
N GLN A 274 32.73 9.71 2.32
CA GLN A 274 31.60 9.92 1.42
C GLN A 274 31.56 11.31 0.79
N ASP A 275 32.36 12.25 1.28
CA ASP A 275 32.45 13.60 0.70
C ASP A 275 33.25 13.56 -0.62
N PRO A 276 32.62 13.86 -1.77
CA PRO A 276 33.32 13.86 -3.06
C PRO A 276 34.45 14.92 -3.16
N ASP A 277 34.38 15.97 -2.35
CA ASP A 277 35.36 17.05 -2.31
C ASP A 277 36.56 16.70 -1.40
N ASP A 278 36.47 15.63 -0.59
CA ASP A 278 37.59 15.17 0.23
C ASP A 278 38.63 14.44 -0.65
N PRO A 279 39.92 14.81 -0.56
CA PRO A 279 40.99 14.13 -1.34
C PRO A 279 41.08 12.62 -1.12
N GLY A 280 40.58 12.11 0.02
CA GLY A 280 40.54 10.67 0.34
C GLY A 280 39.35 9.92 -0.28
N TYR A 281 38.37 10.61 -0.84
CA TYR A 281 37.12 9.99 -1.34
C TYR A 281 37.39 8.82 -2.31
N ASN A 282 38.16 9.07 -3.38
CA ASN A 282 38.40 8.05 -4.39
C ASN A 282 39.29 6.89 -3.92
N ALA A 283 40.09 7.07 -2.89
CA ALA A 283 41.02 6.07 -2.39
C ALA A 283 40.36 5.11 -1.39
N THR A 284 39.48 5.60 -0.54
CA THR A 284 38.93 4.85 0.60
C THR A 284 37.45 4.55 0.49
N TYR A 285 36.71 5.28 -0.37
CA TYR A 285 35.28 5.14 -0.49
C TYR A 285 34.85 3.96 -1.36
N THR A 286 33.98 3.10 -0.80
CA THR A 286 33.32 1.99 -1.52
C THR A 286 31.83 2.30 -1.65
N PRO A 287 31.32 2.55 -2.88
CA PRO A 287 29.91 2.85 -3.11
C PRO A 287 28.98 1.71 -2.70
N GLY A 288 27.81 2.08 -2.17
CA GLY A 288 26.77 1.13 -1.77
C GLY A 288 25.39 1.57 -2.27
N TRP A 289 25.26 1.89 -3.55
CA TRP A 289 24.03 2.41 -4.14
C TRP A 289 22.84 1.47 -3.95
N ARG A 290 21.72 2.03 -3.52
CA ARG A 290 20.45 1.34 -3.35
C ARG A 290 19.30 2.26 -3.72
N THR A 291 18.20 1.69 -4.22
CA THR A 291 16.93 2.41 -4.30
C THR A 291 16.17 2.20 -2.99
N LEU A 292 15.86 3.28 -2.30
CA LEU A 292 15.03 3.27 -1.09
C LEU A 292 13.59 3.62 -1.45
N LEU A 293 12.64 2.91 -0.82
CA LEU A 293 11.22 3.26 -0.82
C LEU A 293 10.90 3.94 0.52
N VAL A 294 10.35 5.14 0.43
CA VAL A 294 9.86 5.90 1.59
C VAL A 294 8.34 5.94 1.52
N GLY A 295 7.68 5.44 2.53
CA GLY A 295 6.23 5.54 2.72
C GLY A 295 5.90 6.54 3.81
N THR A 296 4.75 7.19 3.70
CA THR A 296 4.23 8.13 4.69
C THR A 296 2.84 7.69 5.15
N LEU A 297 2.48 8.07 6.38
CA LEU A 297 1.17 7.71 6.93
C LEU A 297 0.09 8.75 6.64
N GLY A 298 0.47 9.96 6.23
CA GLY A 298 -0.48 11.04 5.99
C GLY A 298 -1.38 11.28 7.21
N LEU A 299 -2.70 11.29 7.02
CA LEU A 299 -3.66 11.43 8.09
C LEU A 299 -3.70 10.21 9.04
N GLY A 300 -3.17 9.08 8.63
CA GLY A 300 -3.05 7.87 9.45
C GLY A 300 -1.96 7.93 10.51
N GLY A 301 -1.12 8.95 10.51
CA GLY A 301 -0.05 9.18 11.50
C GLY A 301 -0.50 9.86 12.79
N LYS A 302 -1.79 10.14 12.96
CA LYS A 302 -2.36 10.86 14.11
C LYS A 302 -2.94 9.93 15.15
#